data_8c3aa39b8b3a10ffc53e96e04c616803
#
_entry.id   8c3aa39b8b3a10ffc53e96e04c616803
#
_cell.length_a   1.000
_cell.length_b   1.000
_cell.length_c   1.000
_cell.angle_alpha   90.00
_cell.angle_beta   90.00
_cell.angle_gamma   90.00
#
_symmetry.space_group_name_H-M   'P 1'
#
loop_
_entity.id
_entity.type
_entity.pdbx_description
1 polymer ?
#
loop_
_entity_poly.entity_id
_entity_poly.type
_entity_poly.pdbx_seq_one_letter_code
_entity_poly.pdbx_strand_id
1 'polypeptide(L)'
;MDYTVLHIAVSDDEQAEILTAELADFPFESFETEGGLLKAYIPAVRLSGCKTDVDALLARRGVEGRYAVIPTQNWNASWESDFPPVDVEGRLRIRAPFHDPAPAGEMEAVVLPRMSFGTGHHATTWLMSRAVLGLGVAGRTGLDMGSG
;
A
#
# COMPACT_ATOMS: atom_id res chain seq x y z
N MET A 1 2.11 -12.09 0.31
CA MET A 1 3.38 -12.88 0.29
C MET A 1 4.27 -12.34 1.38
N ASP A 2 4.72 -13.21 2.27
CA ASP A 2 5.60 -12.80 3.36
C ASP A 2 7.01 -12.53 2.83
N TYR A 3 7.65 -11.52 3.37
CA TYR A 3 9.03 -11.18 3.11
C TYR A 3 9.90 -11.50 4.33
N THR A 4 11.14 -11.81 4.07
CA THR A 4 12.17 -11.84 5.10
C THR A 4 13.16 -10.72 4.82
N VAL A 5 13.51 -9.97 5.84
CA VAL A 5 14.59 -9.00 5.79
C VAL A 5 15.82 -9.59 6.47
N LEU A 6 16.94 -9.50 5.78
CA LEU A 6 18.25 -9.82 6.31
C LEU A 6 18.93 -8.51 6.75
N HIS A 7 19.20 -8.39 8.04
CA HIS A 7 19.89 -7.26 8.61
C HIS A 7 21.38 -7.61 8.79
N ILE A 8 22.27 -6.80 8.25
CA ILE A 8 23.71 -6.98 8.34
C ILE A 8 24.34 -5.68 8.85
N ALA A 9 25.04 -5.73 9.97
CA ALA A 9 25.84 -4.60 10.42
C ALA A 9 27.05 -4.44 9.50
N VAL A 10 27.25 -3.24 8.97
CA VAL A 10 28.35 -2.90 8.07
C VAL A 10 29.22 -1.80 8.70
N SER A 11 30.53 -1.88 8.46
CA SER A 11 31.50 -0.95 9.02
C SER A 11 31.54 0.40 8.28
N ASP A 12 31.26 0.36 6.98
CA ASP A 12 31.33 1.50 6.08
C ASP A 12 30.47 1.26 4.83
N ASP A 13 30.36 2.29 4.00
CA ASP A 13 29.57 2.24 2.77
C ASP A 13 30.17 1.29 1.73
N GLU A 14 31.50 1.17 1.66
CA GLU A 14 32.19 0.26 0.75
C GLU A 14 31.82 -1.20 1.05
N GLN A 15 31.80 -1.59 2.31
CA GLN A 15 31.37 -2.93 2.73
C GLN A 15 29.89 -3.17 2.37
N ALA A 16 29.03 -2.17 2.56
CA ALA A 16 27.62 -2.25 2.19
C ALA A 16 27.43 -2.46 0.68
N GLU A 17 28.19 -1.74 -0.16
CA GLU A 17 28.12 -1.87 -1.61
C GLU A 17 28.62 -3.24 -2.09
N ILE A 18 29.72 -3.74 -1.54
CA ILE A 18 30.27 -5.08 -1.85
C ILE A 18 29.25 -6.16 -1.49
N LEU A 19 28.67 -6.11 -0.29
CA LEU A 19 27.68 -7.09 0.16
C LEU A 19 26.42 -7.01 -0.68
N THR A 20 25.99 -5.81 -1.05
CA THR A 20 24.83 -5.63 -1.94
C THR A 20 25.07 -6.27 -3.31
N ALA A 21 26.25 -6.07 -3.90
CA ALA A 21 26.61 -6.65 -5.18
C ALA A 21 26.63 -8.20 -5.12
N GLU A 22 27.20 -8.77 -4.08
CA GLU A 22 27.25 -10.23 -3.91
C GLU A 22 25.89 -10.85 -3.56
N LEU A 23 25.06 -10.15 -2.75
CA LEU A 23 23.73 -10.61 -2.42
C LEU A 23 22.76 -10.48 -3.61
N ALA A 24 23.04 -9.60 -4.56
CA ALA A 24 22.24 -9.48 -5.79
C ALA A 24 22.31 -10.72 -6.70
N ASP A 25 23.28 -11.60 -6.50
CA ASP A 25 23.32 -12.91 -7.18
C ASP A 25 22.29 -13.91 -6.64
N PHE A 26 21.70 -13.60 -5.49
CA PHE A 26 20.60 -14.34 -4.86
C PHE A 26 19.26 -13.65 -5.11
N PRO A 27 18.13 -14.30 -4.88
CA PRO A 27 16.81 -13.75 -5.19
C PRO A 27 16.33 -12.65 -4.20
N PHE A 28 17.24 -11.79 -3.74
CA PHE A 28 16.89 -10.56 -3.04
C PHE A 28 16.35 -9.54 -4.04
N GLU A 29 15.29 -8.82 -3.66
CA GLU A 29 14.55 -7.92 -4.56
C GLU A 29 14.87 -6.45 -4.29
N SER A 30 15.26 -6.10 -3.07
CA SER A 30 15.65 -4.73 -2.73
C SER A 30 16.65 -4.68 -1.60
N PHE A 31 17.40 -3.58 -1.57
CA PHE A 31 18.43 -3.30 -0.59
C PHE A 31 18.28 -1.87 -0.07
N GLU A 32 18.56 -1.69 1.20
CA GLU A 32 18.50 -0.40 1.87
C GLU A 32 19.65 -0.30 2.87
N THR A 33 20.38 0.81 2.87
CA THR A 33 21.46 1.05 3.85
C THR A 33 21.12 2.28 4.67
N GLU A 34 21.04 2.10 5.97
CA GLU A 34 20.72 3.16 6.91
C GLU A 34 21.49 2.97 8.22
N GLY A 35 22.21 4.01 8.65
CA GLY A 35 22.85 4.02 9.98
C GLY A 35 23.84 2.90 10.24
N GLY A 36 24.59 2.44 9.23
CA GLY A 36 25.52 1.31 9.37
C GLY A 36 24.85 -0.06 9.36
N LEU A 37 23.60 -0.14 8.91
CA LEU A 37 22.84 -1.38 8.77
C LEU A 37 22.42 -1.55 7.30
N LEU A 38 22.86 -2.65 6.69
CA LEU A 38 22.34 -3.09 5.38
C LEU A 38 21.15 -4.00 5.62
N LYS A 39 20.03 -3.66 4.98
CA LYS A 39 18.79 -4.43 4.96
C LYS A 39 18.59 -4.99 3.56
N ALA A 40 18.48 -6.30 3.43
CA ALA A 40 18.20 -6.97 2.16
C ALA A 40 16.87 -7.74 2.25
N TYR A 41 15.99 -7.51 1.31
CA TYR A 41 14.62 -8.04 1.32
C TYR A 41 14.47 -9.19 0.31
N ILE A 42 13.96 -10.32 0.78
CA ILE A 42 13.76 -11.53 -0.02
C ILE A 42 12.37 -12.11 0.26
N PRO A 43 11.62 -12.59 -0.78
CA PRO A 43 10.42 -13.37 -0.53
C PRO A 43 10.72 -14.59 0.35
N ALA A 44 9.95 -14.79 1.43
CA ALA A 44 10.22 -15.85 2.41
C ALA A 44 10.31 -17.24 1.78
N VAL A 45 9.51 -17.49 0.74
CA VAL A 45 9.51 -18.75 0.00
C VAL A 45 10.81 -19.01 -0.78
N ARG A 46 11.54 -17.96 -1.16
CA ARG A 46 12.81 -18.08 -1.90
C ARG A 46 14.02 -18.21 -0.99
N LEU A 47 13.92 -17.72 0.25
CA LEU A 47 15.01 -17.77 1.20
C LEU A 47 15.45 -19.21 1.52
N SER A 48 14.51 -20.14 1.65
CA SER A 48 14.80 -21.53 1.98
C SER A 48 15.75 -22.24 0.99
N GLY A 49 15.71 -21.80 -0.28
CA GLY A 49 16.55 -22.36 -1.33
C GLY A 49 17.98 -21.81 -1.38
N CYS A 50 18.25 -20.68 -0.74
CA CYS A 50 19.57 -20.03 -0.81
C CYS A 50 20.16 -19.64 0.57
N LYS A 51 19.43 -19.88 1.66
CA LYS A 51 19.84 -19.44 2.99
C LYS A 51 21.25 -19.94 3.38
N THR A 52 21.54 -21.19 3.11
CA THR A 52 22.86 -21.79 3.44
C THR A 52 23.99 -21.09 2.68
N ASP A 53 23.78 -20.77 1.42
CA ASP A 53 24.79 -20.10 0.58
C ASP A 53 24.96 -18.65 0.99
N VAL A 54 23.88 -17.97 1.37
CA VAL A 54 23.91 -16.61 1.92
C VAL A 54 24.67 -16.60 3.25
N ASP A 55 24.36 -17.53 4.16
CA ASP A 55 25.05 -17.62 5.45
C ASP A 55 26.56 -17.91 5.25
N ALA A 56 26.93 -18.74 4.27
CA ALA A 56 28.35 -18.99 3.92
C ALA A 56 29.04 -17.75 3.35
N LEU A 57 28.32 -16.95 2.55
CA LEU A 57 28.83 -15.67 2.04
C LEU A 57 29.12 -14.70 3.18
N LEU A 58 28.17 -14.54 4.12
CA LEU A 58 28.33 -13.66 5.28
C LEU A 58 29.51 -14.09 6.15
N ALA A 59 29.67 -15.39 6.38
CA ALA A 59 30.79 -15.94 7.13
C ALA A 59 32.16 -15.66 6.47
N ARG A 60 32.25 -15.78 5.13
CA ARG A 60 33.44 -15.43 4.35
C ARG A 60 33.81 -13.95 4.47
N ARG A 61 32.81 -13.08 4.58
CA ARG A 61 32.99 -11.64 4.74
C ARG A 61 33.18 -11.21 6.18
N GLY A 62 33.09 -12.15 7.15
CA GLY A 62 33.24 -11.86 8.56
C GLY A 62 32.14 -10.98 9.14
N VAL A 63 30.93 -11.03 8.57
CA VAL A 63 29.77 -10.26 9.03
C VAL A 63 28.69 -11.20 9.54
N GLU A 64 27.90 -10.70 10.50
CA GLU A 64 26.75 -11.42 11.03
C GLU A 64 25.45 -10.88 10.41
N GLY A 65 24.60 -11.81 9.98
CA GLY A 65 23.25 -11.48 9.49
C GLY A 65 22.16 -11.96 10.43
N ARG A 66 21.12 -11.16 10.57
CA ARG A 66 19.91 -11.51 11.32
C ARG A 66 18.70 -11.48 10.39
N TYR A 67 17.99 -12.59 10.35
CA TYR A 67 16.75 -12.69 9.56
C TYR A 67 15.55 -12.32 10.43
N ALA A 68 14.68 -11.47 9.91
CA ALA A 68 13.39 -11.13 10.49
C ALA A 68 12.28 -11.33 9.46
N VAL A 69 11.22 -12.00 9.83
CA VAL A 69 10.04 -12.15 8.95
C VAL A 69 9.22 -10.89 9.03
N ILE A 70 8.91 -10.34 7.86
CA ILE A 70 7.92 -9.27 7.71
C ILE A 70 6.63 -9.94 7.26
N PRO A 71 5.65 -10.11 8.17
CA PRO A 71 4.37 -10.69 7.77
C PRO A 71 3.70 -9.81 6.75
N THR A 72 2.98 -10.41 5.83
CA THR A 72 2.12 -9.66 4.92
C THR A 72 1.13 -8.87 5.75
N GLN A 73 1.36 -7.58 5.84
CA GLN A 73 0.41 -6.69 6.47
C GLN A 73 -0.76 -6.56 5.51
N ASN A 74 -1.96 -6.87 5.97
CA ASN A 74 -3.16 -6.60 5.20
C ASN A 74 -3.43 -5.09 5.22
N TRP A 75 -2.66 -4.37 4.41
CA TRP A 75 -2.79 -2.92 4.21
C TRP A 75 -4.22 -2.54 3.80
N ASN A 76 -4.91 -3.45 3.10
CA ASN A 76 -6.29 -3.23 2.68
C ASN A 76 -7.22 -3.15 3.89
N ALA A 77 -7.11 -4.05 4.86
CA ALA A 77 -7.97 -4.01 6.06
C ALA A 77 -7.71 -2.76 6.91
N SER A 78 -6.45 -2.39 7.11
CA SER A 78 -6.10 -1.16 7.82
C SER A 78 -6.60 0.08 7.08
N TRP A 79 -6.41 0.11 5.77
CA TRP A 79 -6.85 1.22 4.94
C TRP A 79 -8.39 1.31 4.86
N GLU A 80 -9.09 0.19 4.74
CA GLU A 80 -10.55 0.14 4.74
C GLU A 80 -11.15 0.65 6.05
N SER A 81 -10.51 0.38 7.20
CA SER A 81 -10.95 0.90 8.50
C SER A 81 -10.78 2.42 8.63
N ASP A 82 -9.77 2.96 7.98
CA ASP A 82 -9.47 4.40 8.01
C ASP A 82 -10.15 5.18 6.86
N PHE A 83 -10.97 4.50 6.05
CA PHE A 83 -11.65 5.07 4.92
C PHE A 83 -13.18 5.11 5.14
N PRO A 84 -13.71 6.13 5.85
CA PRO A 84 -15.13 6.21 6.16
C PRO A 84 -15.96 6.55 4.91
N PRO A 85 -17.25 6.17 4.87
CA PRO A 85 -18.18 6.68 3.88
C PRO A 85 -18.41 8.17 4.06
N VAL A 86 -18.82 8.86 3.01
CA VAL A 86 -19.11 10.30 3.02
C VAL A 86 -20.59 10.54 2.86
N ASP A 87 -21.18 11.26 3.80
CA ASP A 87 -22.58 11.70 3.72
C ASP A 87 -22.65 13.14 3.23
N VAL A 88 -23.49 13.36 2.21
CA VAL A 88 -23.77 14.69 1.66
C VAL A 88 -25.16 15.13 2.14
N GLU A 89 -25.19 15.94 3.18
CA GLU A 89 -26.38 16.54 3.81
C GLU A 89 -27.50 15.54 4.20
N GLY A 90 -27.16 14.28 4.52
CA GLY A 90 -28.15 13.24 4.82
C GLY A 90 -29.03 12.82 3.64
N ARG A 91 -28.66 13.17 2.42
CA ARG A 91 -29.40 12.88 1.18
C ARG A 91 -28.69 11.90 0.26
N LEU A 92 -27.38 11.88 0.26
CA LEU A 92 -26.55 11.01 -0.54
C LEU A 92 -25.41 10.46 0.33
N ARG A 93 -25.22 9.14 0.29
CA ARG A 93 -24.04 8.48 0.82
C ARG A 93 -23.13 8.04 -0.32
N ILE A 94 -21.89 8.52 -0.32
CA ILE A 94 -20.81 8.02 -1.18
C ILE A 94 -20.04 7.01 -0.37
N ARG A 95 -20.09 5.75 -0.78
CA ARG A 95 -19.48 4.64 -0.04
C ARG A 95 -18.69 3.71 -0.94
N ALA A 96 -17.77 2.98 -0.33
CA ALA A 96 -17.11 1.84 -0.98
C ALA A 96 -17.98 0.57 -0.88
N PRO A 97 -17.69 -0.46 -1.69
CA PRO A 97 -18.43 -1.75 -1.62
C PRO A 97 -18.37 -2.42 -0.25
N PHE A 98 -17.31 -2.18 0.54
CA PHE A 98 -17.11 -2.75 1.88
C PHE A 98 -17.80 -1.98 3.01
N HIS A 99 -18.43 -0.84 2.72
CA HIS A 99 -19.21 -0.08 3.71
C HIS A 99 -20.66 -0.57 3.77
N ASP A 100 -21.31 -0.30 4.89
CA ASP A 100 -22.74 -0.56 5.02
C ASP A 100 -23.56 0.28 4.03
N PRO A 101 -24.69 -0.26 3.55
CA PRO A 101 -25.61 0.49 2.68
C PRO A 101 -26.09 1.79 3.31
N ALA A 102 -26.50 2.73 2.46
CA ALA A 102 -27.12 3.97 2.93
C ALA A 102 -28.40 3.69 3.76
N PRO A 103 -28.70 4.53 4.77
CA PRO A 103 -29.95 4.46 5.51
C PRO A 103 -31.16 4.59 4.58
N ALA A 104 -32.30 4.06 5.01
CA ALA A 104 -33.55 4.17 4.26
C ALA A 104 -33.90 5.66 4.00
N GLY A 105 -34.21 5.97 2.76
CA GLY A 105 -34.54 7.35 2.31
C GLY A 105 -33.36 8.17 1.80
N GLU A 106 -32.12 7.67 1.94
CA GLU A 106 -30.95 8.26 1.30
C GLU A 106 -30.64 7.59 -0.04
N MET A 107 -30.14 8.35 -1.00
CA MET A 107 -29.49 7.81 -2.19
C MET A 107 -28.09 7.31 -1.85
N GLU A 108 -27.57 6.39 -2.64
CA GLU A 108 -26.19 5.96 -2.51
C GLU A 108 -25.46 5.93 -3.84
N ALA A 109 -24.17 6.27 -3.79
CA ALA A 109 -23.21 6.09 -4.85
C ALA A 109 -22.12 5.14 -4.34
N VAL A 110 -22.01 3.97 -4.98
CA VAL A 110 -20.98 2.98 -4.63
C VAL A 110 -19.80 3.17 -5.55
N VAL A 111 -18.69 3.60 -4.98
CA VAL A 111 -17.44 3.90 -5.71
C VAL A 111 -16.33 3.03 -5.15
N LEU A 112 -15.69 2.24 -6.02
CA LEU A 112 -14.50 1.50 -5.64
C LEU A 112 -13.34 2.50 -5.48
N PRO A 113 -12.81 2.70 -4.26
CA PRO A 113 -11.75 3.64 -4.05
C PRO A 113 -10.48 3.20 -4.79
N ARG A 114 -9.92 4.14 -5.53
CA ARG A 114 -8.61 4.03 -6.16
C ARG A 114 -7.85 5.31 -5.83
N MET A 115 -6.60 5.41 -6.23
CA MET A 115 -5.83 6.67 -6.13
C MET A 115 -6.35 7.72 -7.14
N SER A 116 -7.66 8.00 -7.09
CA SER A 116 -8.36 8.93 -7.99
C SER A 116 -9.43 9.68 -7.22
N PHE A 117 -9.94 10.75 -7.79
CA PHE A 117 -11.05 11.52 -7.26
C PHE A 117 -12.38 10.74 -7.31
N GLY A 118 -13.40 11.24 -6.64
CA GLY A 118 -14.76 10.73 -6.71
C GLY A 118 -15.28 10.03 -5.46
N THR A 119 -14.43 9.80 -4.46
CA THR A 119 -14.82 9.13 -3.21
C THR A 119 -15.60 10.01 -2.23
N GLY A 120 -15.68 11.32 -2.50
CA GLY A 120 -16.32 12.31 -1.63
C GLY A 120 -15.42 12.91 -0.56
N HIS A 121 -14.23 12.37 -0.34
CA HIS A 121 -13.27 12.87 0.66
C HIS A 121 -12.59 14.17 0.23
N HIS A 122 -12.52 14.44 -1.08
CA HIS A 122 -12.08 15.73 -1.59
C HIS A 122 -13.25 16.72 -1.58
N ALA A 123 -12.98 17.93 -1.10
CA ALA A 123 -14.00 18.99 -0.98
C ALA A 123 -14.75 19.25 -2.30
N THR A 124 -14.08 19.17 -3.44
CA THR A 124 -14.69 19.37 -4.76
C THR A 124 -15.78 18.35 -5.04
N THR A 125 -15.54 17.07 -4.80
CA THR A 125 -16.55 16.01 -5.02
C THR A 125 -17.76 16.21 -4.11
N TRP A 126 -17.55 16.55 -2.84
CA TRP A 126 -18.63 16.82 -1.89
C TRP A 126 -19.47 18.03 -2.31
N LEU A 127 -18.82 19.14 -2.67
CA LEU A 127 -19.49 20.37 -3.11
C LEU A 127 -20.27 20.18 -4.41
N MET A 128 -19.73 19.45 -5.39
CA MET A 128 -20.41 19.14 -6.62
C MET A 128 -21.61 18.22 -6.40
N SER A 129 -21.49 17.22 -5.55
CA SER A 129 -22.60 16.35 -5.16
C SER A 129 -23.73 17.13 -4.50
N ARG A 130 -23.39 18.03 -3.59
CA ARG A 130 -24.35 18.94 -2.96
C ARG A 130 -25.05 19.85 -3.97
N ALA A 131 -24.30 20.41 -4.91
CA ALA A 131 -24.85 21.27 -5.95
C ALA A 131 -25.85 20.52 -6.84
N VAL A 132 -25.49 19.31 -7.28
CA VAL A 132 -26.37 18.46 -8.11
C VAL A 132 -27.65 18.09 -7.35
N LEU A 133 -27.57 17.77 -6.07
CA LEU A 133 -28.73 17.49 -5.23
C LEU A 133 -29.71 18.68 -5.14
N GLY A 134 -29.19 19.90 -5.24
CA GLY A 134 -29.98 21.13 -5.19
C GLY A 134 -30.64 21.52 -6.53
N LEU A 135 -30.27 20.90 -7.65
CA LEU A 135 -30.68 21.31 -9.00
C LEU A 135 -32.04 20.74 -9.47
N GLY A 136 -32.67 19.81 -8.75
CA GLY A 136 -33.91 19.20 -9.18
C GLY A 136 -33.83 18.51 -10.55
N VAL A 137 -32.83 17.63 -10.69
CA VAL A 137 -32.47 16.98 -11.96
C VAL A 137 -33.27 15.71 -12.28
N ALA A 138 -34.21 15.32 -11.45
CA ALA A 138 -35.01 14.12 -11.64
C ALA A 138 -35.72 14.13 -13.00
N GLY A 139 -35.55 13.08 -13.77
CA GLY A 139 -36.15 12.94 -15.12
C GLY A 139 -35.49 13.80 -16.20
N ARG A 140 -34.36 14.46 -15.90
CA ARG A 140 -33.63 15.28 -16.88
C ARG A 140 -32.43 14.55 -17.43
N THR A 141 -31.99 14.96 -18.62
CA THR A 141 -30.76 14.48 -19.24
C THR A 141 -29.57 15.38 -18.86
N GLY A 142 -28.44 14.80 -18.54
CA GLY A 142 -27.19 15.50 -18.25
C GLY A 142 -26.06 15.02 -19.13
N LEU A 143 -25.04 15.84 -19.28
CA LEU A 143 -23.79 15.53 -19.95
C LEU A 143 -22.64 15.79 -18.98
N ASP A 144 -21.81 14.78 -18.77
CA ASP A 144 -20.53 14.90 -18.04
C ASP A 144 -19.39 14.83 -19.04
N MET A 145 -18.54 15.86 -19.07
CA MET A 145 -17.38 15.94 -19.93
C MET A 145 -16.09 15.92 -19.09
N GLY A 146 -15.15 15.08 -19.51
CA GLY A 146 -13.86 14.98 -18.84
C GLY A 146 -13.89 14.09 -17.59
N SER A 147 -14.77 13.13 -17.55
CA SER A 147 -14.91 12.18 -16.44
C SER A 147 -13.77 11.14 -16.32
N GLY A 148 -12.87 11.11 -17.29
CA GLY A 148 -11.71 10.21 -17.30
C GLY A 148 -11.91 8.95 -18.11
#